data_3bbec4be356f5a00d3f20351df6af391
#
_entry.id   3bbec4be356f5a00d3f20351df6af391
#
_cell.length_a   1.000
_cell.length_b   1.000
_cell.length_c   1.000
_cell.angle_alpha   90.00
_cell.angle_beta   90.00
_cell.angle_gamma   90.00
#
_symmetry.space_group_name_H-M   'P 1'
#
loop_
_entity.id
_entity.type
_entity.pdbx_description
1 polymer ?
#
loop_
_entity_poly.entity_id
_entity_poly.type
_entity_poly.pdbx_seq_one_letter_code
_entity_poly.pdbx_strand_id
1 'polypeptide(L)'
;MQDPVEGTEVSTSPLLLELIREAIADVHLLRGRALLALIGIAIGTAAVIAMLHIGHTARVESMRRFQSLGIDRLSIVAVGTTTRLPAIPESFVHMLLQPSFGIASAAPIVSAGTTLHVGRQRIGATLIASNDQLFELAKADFARGRAISDLDGFAPFVVLGAGIAREVRAATGQEPGPGDQIRIQDQIMTVVGVLEPTEQNFVLNLDLSRSVVIPLMAARRLVPASAVSISRIAAKFSAGVDGAVASSAIAAAFRQQVPQGGALQIQTARQLIASVDEQVRIYSLLLLAIGAVSLVVGGVGVMNVMLMSVMERRREIGVRIAIGARQQDIVVMFLTESMLLSAIGAVVGTIIGSAVGFAFAKISGWTFSPAWAALPLGVGMSVCVGLFFGLYPAVRAANLNPIDALRAE
;
A
#
# COMPACT_ATOMS: atom_id res chain seq x y z
N MET A 1 -72.88 17.52 7.08
CA MET A 1 -71.98 18.14 8.06
C MET A 1 -71.36 16.99 8.81
N GLN A 2 -70.25 16.47 8.28
CA GLN A 2 -69.51 15.32 8.80
C GLN A 2 -68.12 15.82 9.13
N ASP A 3 -67.74 15.75 10.41
CA ASP A 3 -66.43 16.07 10.90
C ASP A 3 -65.42 15.00 10.47
N PRO A 4 -64.18 15.34 10.07
CA PRO A 4 -63.15 14.38 9.77
C PRO A 4 -62.49 13.89 11.07
N VAL A 5 -62.33 12.62 11.17
CA VAL A 5 -61.60 11.90 12.22
C VAL A 5 -60.11 12.23 12.09
N GLU A 6 -59.55 12.94 13.08
CA GLU A 6 -58.13 13.16 13.23
C GLU A 6 -57.39 11.83 13.42
N GLY A 7 -56.51 11.52 12.48
CA GLY A 7 -55.58 10.40 12.59
C GLY A 7 -54.52 10.70 13.66
N THR A 8 -54.52 9.95 14.72
CA THR A 8 -53.44 9.94 15.74
C THR A 8 -52.17 9.44 15.12
N GLU A 9 -51.23 10.35 14.79
CA GLU A 9 -49.85 10.02 14.54
C GLU A 9 -49.24 9.42 15.82
N VAL A 10 -48.93 8.14 15.79
CA VAL A 10 -48.17 7.45 16.83
C VAL A 10 -46.75 7.94 16.75
N SER A 11 -46.39 8.90 17.59
CA SER A 11 -45.03 9.37 17.78
C SER A 11 -44.14 8.25 18.31
N THR A 12 -43.34 7.67 17.44
CA THR A 12 -42.39 6.57 17.75
C THR A 12 -41.12 7.05 18.45
N SER A 13 -40.93 8.35 18.64
CA SER A 13 -39.72 8.95 19.20
C SER A 13 -39.48 8.78 20.71
N PRO A 14 -40.48 8.72 21.61
CA PRO A 14 -40.21 8.55 23.06
C PRO A 14 -39.82 7.11 23.43
N LEU A 15 -40.39 6.11 22.77
CA LEU A 15 -40.12 4.69 23.05
C LEU A 15 -38.68 4.27 22.72
N LEU A 16 -38.09 4.77 21.63
CA LEU A 16 -36.71 4.48 21.28
C LEU A 16 -35.71 5.13 22.25
N LEU A 17 -35.98 6.34 22.74
CA LEU A 17 -35.13 7.02 23.72
C LEU A 17 -35.20 6.35 25.09
N GLU A 18 -36.34 5.86 25.52
CA GLU A 18 -36.48 5.08 26.76
C GLU A 18 -35.77 3.73 26.69
N LEU A 19 -35.92 2.99 25.58
CA LEU A 19 -35.22 1.73 25.35
C LEU A 19 -33.69 1.91 25.34
N ILE A 20 -33.18 2.99 24.73
CA ILE A 20 -31.74 3.31 24.74
C ILE A 20 -31.25 3.63 26.17
N ARG A 21 -32.05 4.38 26.93
CA ARG A 21 -31.69 4.77 28.30
C ARG A 21 -31.72 3.59 29.27
N GLU A 22 -32.68 2.68 29.12
CA GLU A 22 -32.81 1.43 29.88
C GLU A 22 -31.62 0.50 29.54
N ALA A 23 -31.28 0.33 28.26
CA ALA A 23 -30.17 -0.51 27.82
C ALA A 23 -28.80 0.04 28.29
N ILE A 24 -28.60 1.36 28.35
CA ILE A 24 -27.36 1.96 28.93
C ILE A 24 -27.27 1.72 30.44
N ALA A 25 -28.38 1.77 31.16
CA ALA A 25 -28.42 1.50 32.59
C ALA A 25 -28.11 0.03 32.90
N ASP A 26 -28.61 -0.89 32.08
CA ASP A 26 -28.40 -2.34 32.21
C ASP A 26 -26.94 -2.77 31.92
N VAL A 27 -26.26 -2.11 30.98
CA VAL A 27 -24.83 -2.32 30.72
C VAL A 27 -23.96 -1.99 31.96
N HIS A 28 -24.40 -1.03 32.80
CA HIS A 28 -23.71 -0.68 34.03
C HIS A 28 -23.82 -1.75 35.12
N LEU A 29 -24.87 -2.56 35.14
CA LEU A 29 -25.11 -3.63 36.13
C LEU A 29 -24.34 -4.93 35.81
N LEU A 30 -24.03 -5.21 34.54
CA LEU A 30 -23.33 -6.42 34.06
C LEU A 30 -21.80 -6.29 34.02
N ARG A 31 -21.19 -5.74 35.10
CA ARG A 31 -19.85 -5.14 35.20
C ARG A 31 -18.61 -5.92 34.69
N GLY A 32 -18.60 -7.20 34.47
CA GLY A 32 -17.40 -7.95 34.06
C GLY A 32 -17.52 -8.63 32.69
N ARG A 33 -18.64 -9.31 32.45
CA ARG A 33 -18.83 -10.16 31.27
C ARG A 33 -19.23 -9.36 30.03
N ALA A 34 -20.08 -8.33 30.21
CA ALA A 34 -20.44 -7.40 29.13
C ALA A 34 -19.22 -6.64 28.65
N LEU A 35 -18.29 -6.28 29.57
CA LEU A 35 -17.03 -5.64 29.22
C LEU A 35 -16.14 -6.53 28.33
N LEU A 36 -16.05 -7.83 28.63
CA LEU A 36 -15.29 -8.78 27.82
C LEU A 36 -15.88 -8.94 26.38
N ALA A 37 -17.20 -9.03 26.29
CA ALA A 37 -17.88 -9.09 25.00
C ALA A 37 -17.66 -7.80 24.19
N LEU A 38 -17.78 -6.64 24.84
CA LEU A 38 -17.58 -5.33 24.24
C LEU A 38 -16.11 -5.16 23.78
N ILE A 39 -15.14 -5.59 24.59
CA ILE A 39 -13.72 -5.59 24.20
C ILE A 39 -13.51 -6.49 22.98
N GLY A 40 -14.07 -7.67 22.93
CA GLY A 40 -13.96 -8.57 21.79
C GLY A 40 -14.47 -7.96 20.49
N ILE A 41 -15.66 -7.34 20.52
CA ILE A 41 -16.21 -6.63 19.36
C ILE A 41 -15.36 -5.41 19.00
N ALA A 42 -14.94 -4.61 20.00
CA ALA A 42 -14.12 -3.44 19.76
C ALA A 42 -12.78 -3.79 19.12
N ILE A 43 -12.08 -4.84 19.60
CA ILE A 43 -10.82 -5.30 18.99
C ILE A 43 -11.06 -5.80 17.57
N GLY A 44 -12.09 -6.61 17.32
CA GLY A 44 -12.41 -7.11 15.99
C GLY A 44 -12.73 -5.97 15.01
N THR A 45 -13.57 -5.03 15.43
CA THR A 45 -13.91 -3.84 14.62
C THR A 45 -12.68 -2.96 14.40
N ALA A 46 -11.88 -2.72 15.43
CA ALA A 46 -10.65 -1.92 15.33
C ALA A 46 -9.67 -2.53 14.34
N ALA A 47 -9.48 -3.84 14.36
CA ALA A 47 -8.59 -4.54 13.43
C ALA A 47 -9.05 -4.37 11.97
N VAL A 48 -10.36 -4.54 11.69
CA VAL A 48 -10.91 -4.35 10.34
C VAL A 48 -10.74 -2.91 9.87
N ILE A 49 -11.11 -1.93 10.69
CA ILE A 49 -11.05 -0.51 10.34
C ILE A 49 -9.61 -0.03 10.17
N ALA A 50 -8.71 -0.39 11.10
CA ALA A 50 -7.29 -0.05 11.00
C ALA A 50 -6.69 -0.59 9.70
N MET A 51 -7.02 -1.83 9.35
CA MET A 51 -6.53 -2.46 8.13
C MET A 51 -7.02 -1.76 6.86
N LEU A 52 -8.30 -1.40 6.80
CA LEU A 52 -8.85 -0.69 5.65
C LEU A 52 -8.19 0.69 5.49
N HIS A 53 -7.93 1.40 6.60
CA HIS A 53 -7.22 2.68 6.57
C HIS A 53 -5.75 2.52 6.15
N ILE A 54 -5.03 1.55 6.71
CA ILE A 54 -3.62 1.28 6.38
C ILE A 54 -3.50 0.87 4.90
N GLY A 55 -4.32 -0.06 4.43
CA GLY A 55 -4.31 -0.52 3.05
C GLY A 55 -4.61 0.60 2.05
N HIS A 56 -5.63 1.42 2.33
CA HIS A 56 -5.96 2.57 1.49
C HIS A 56 -4.84 3.61 1.47
N THR A 57 -4.30 3.96 2.63
CA THR A 57 -3.18 4.91 2.77
C THR A 57 -1.93 4.41 2.03
N ALA A 58 -1.57 3.13 2.17
CA ALA A 58 -0.45 2.52 1.47
C ALA A 58 -0.63 2.59 -0.06
N ARG A 59 -1.84 2.31 -0.54
CA ARG A 59 -2.18 2.40 -1.97
C ARG A 59 -2.05 3.83 -2.50
N VAL A 60 -2.61 4.82 -1.80
CA VAL A 60 -2.55 6.23 -2.20
C VAL A 60 -1.10 6.72 -2.20
N GLU A 61 -0.32 6.38 -1.19
CA GLU A 61 1.09 6.77 -1.10
C GLU A 61 1.93 6.12 -2.21
N SER A 62 1.71 4.82 -2.49
CA SER A 62 2.37 4.13 -3.60
C SER A 62 2.03 4.79 -4.93
N MET A 63 0.75 5.08 -5.18
CA MET A 63 0.31 5.75 -6.40
C MET A 63 0.96 7.14 -6.55
N ARG A 64 1.03 7.92 -5.46
CA ARG A 64 1.66 9.24 -5.44
C ARG A 64 3.14 9.16 -5.80
N ARG A 65 3.88 8.21 -5.24
CA ARG A 65 5.30 7.98 -5.56
C ARG A 65 5.50 7.56 -7.00
N PHE A 66 4.64 6.69 -7.53
CA PHE A 66 4.72 6.30 -8.94
C PHE A 66 4.36 7.45 -9.89
N GLN A 67 3.40 8.30 -9.54
CA GLN A 67 3.08 9.50 -10.33
C GLN A 67 4.24 10.49 -10.37
N SER A 68 4.95 10.69 -9.24
CA SER A 68 6.15 11.54 -9.21
C SER A 68 7.27 11.01 -10.09
N LEU A 69 7.40 9.67 -10.22
CA LEU A 69 8.43 9.03 -11.06
C LEU A 69 8.08 8.97 -12.55
N GLY A 70 6.79 9.09 -12.92
CA GLY A 70 6.28 9.00 -14.30
C GLY A 70 5.73 7.60 -14.63
N ILE A 71 4.42 7.56 -14.92
CA ILE A 71 3.66 6.31 -15.18
C ILE A 71 4.02 5.70 -16.55
N ASP A 72 4.54 6.50 -17.45
CA ASP A 72 4.91 6.18 -18.82
C ASP A 72 6.31 5.59 -18.97
N ARG A 73 7.02 5.39 -17.87
CA ARG A 73 8.39 4.87 -17.88
C ARG A 73 8.42 3.36 -17.73
N LEU A 74 9.43 2.79 -18.37
CA LEU A 74 9.67 1.35 -18.34
C LEU A 74 11.17 1.07 -18.26
N SER A 75 11.50 -0.07 -17.68
CA SER A 75 12.83 -0.64 -17.67
C SER A 75 12.80 -1.95 -18.45
N ILE A 76 13.69 -2.09 -19.42
CA ILE A 76 13.87 -3.30 -20.22
C ILE A 76 15.18 -3.93 -19.77
N VAL A 77 15.12 -5.14 -19.23
CA VAL A 77 16.28 -5.89 -18.73
C VAL A 77 16.39 -7.19 -19.51
N ALA A 78 17.59 -7.52 -19.95
CA ALA A 78 17.84 -8.82 -20.56
C ALA A 78 17.95 -9.91 -19.47
N VAL A 79 17.20 -10.97 -19.61
CA VAL A 79 17.20 -12.14 -18.73
C VAL A 79 17.60 -13.36 -19.53
N GLY A 80 18.56 -14.13 -19.00
CA GLY A 80 19.03 -15.37 -19.64
C GLY A 80 18.99 -16.54 -18.67
N THR A 81 18.90 -17.75 -19.23
CA THR A 81 18.93 -19.01 -18.49
C THR A 81 20.36 -19.50 -18.20
N THR A 82 21.38 -18.83 -18.73
CA THR A 82 22.78 -19.18 -18.59
C THR A 82 23.51 -18.18 -17.68
N THR A 83 24.67 -18.58 -17.16
CA THR A 83 25.54 -17.78 -16.26
C THR A 83 25.96 -16.42 -16.84
N ARG A 84 25.78 -16.21 -18.14
CA ARG A 84 26.01 -14.93 -18.81
C ARG A 84 24.67 -14.34 -19.23
N LEU A 85 24.36 -13.15 -18.71
CA LEU A 85 23.20 -12.39 -19.18
C LEU A 85 23.38 -12.07 -20.67
N PRO A 86 22.36 -12.27 -21.52
CA PRO A 86 22.43 -11.88 -22.92
C PRO A 86 22.62 -10.35 -23.00
N ALA A 87 23.59 -9.93 -23.81
CA ALA A 87 23.78 -8.50 -24.10
C ALA A 87 22.65 -8.01 -24.97
N ILE A 88 22.13 -6.84 -24.66
CA ILE A 88 21.21 -6.14 -25.57
C ILE A 88 22.05 -5.47 -26.66
N PRO A 89 21.83 -5.79 -27.95
CA PRO A 89 22.58 -5.14 -29.03
C PRO A 89 22.26 -3.65 -29.08
N GLU A 90 23.26 -2.81 -29.41
CA GLU A 90 23.06 -1.37 -29.59
C GLU A 90 22.05 -1.07 -30.72
N SER A 91 22.07 -1.87 -31.79
CA SER A 91 21.08 -1.82 -32.87
C SER A 91 19.65 -1.98 -32.40
N PHE A 92 19.42 -2.75 -31.33
CA PHE A 92 18.08 -2.93 -30.74
C PHE A 92 17.59 -1.63 -30.09
N VAL A 93 18.48 -0.85 -29.46
CA VAL A 93 18.13 0.46 -28.89
C VAL A 93 17.62 1.42 -29.97
N HIS A 94 18.32 1.48 -31.10
CA HIS A 94 17.90 2.29 -32.24
C HIS A 94 16.58 1.82 -32.84
N MET A 95 16.36 0.51 -32.89
CA MET A 95 15.10 -0.06 -33.37
C MET A 95 13.92 0.31 -32.49
N LEU A 96 14.12 0.34 -31.15
CA LEU A 96 13.05 0.71 -30.19
C LEU A 96 12.51 2.13 -30.41
N LEU A 97 13.34 3.04 -30.96
CA LEU A 97 12.93 4.42 -31.24
C LEU A 97 12.07 4.55 -32.52
N GLN A 98 11.85 3.44 -33.26
CA GLN A 98 10.94 3.47 -34.38
C GLN A 98 9.49 3.66 -33.90
N PRO A 99 8.66 4.40 -34.65
CA PRO A 99 7.28 4.70 -34.25
C PRO A 99 6.41 3.47 -33.99
N SER A 100 6.74 2.32 -34.59
CA SER A 100 6.04 1.05 -34.44
C SER A 100 6.08 0.48 -33.02
N PHE A 101 7.07 0.84 -32.22
CA PHE A 101 7.21 0.38 -30.83
C PHE A 101 6.63 1.35 -29.81
N GLY A 102 6.25 2.56 -30.21
CA GLY A 102 5.64 3.55 -29.34
C GLY A 102 6.55 4.03 -28.20
N ILE A 103 7.86 4.06 -28.42
CA ILE A 103 8.88 4.57 -27.50
C ILE A 103 9.26 5.99 -27.89
N ALA A 104 9.10 6.94 -26.97
CA ALA A 104 9.45 8.34 -27.19
C ALA A 104 10.95 8.60 -26.96
N SER A 105 11.54 7.97 -25.94
CA SER A 105 12.96 8.10 -25.61
C SER A 105 13.49 6.82 -24.97
N ALA A 106 14.77 6.54 -25.19
CA ALA A 106 15.44 5.36 -24.66
C ALA A 106 16.90 5.67 -24.29
N ALA A 107 17.30 5.25 -23.09
CA ALA A 107 18.67 5.35 -22.61
C ALA A 107 19.23 3.95 -22.37
N PRO A 108 20.24 3.52 -23.15
CA PRO A 108 20.96 2.28 -22.88
C PRO A 108 21.80 2.45 -21.62
N ILE A 109 21.87 1.39 -20.81
CA ILE A 109 22.59 1.41 -19.54
C ILE A 109 23.56 0.24 -19.50
N VAL A 110 24.83 0.58 -19.35
CA VAL A 110 25.89 -0.34 -18.95
C VAL A 110 26.21 -0.03 -17.49
N SER A 111 26.12 -1.01 -16.60
CA SER A 111 26.41 -0.81 -15.19
C SER A 111 27.53 -1.75 -14.71
N ALA A 112 28.48 -1.20 -13.94
CA ALA A 112 29.56 -1.94 -13.33
C ALA A 112 29.90 -1.35 -11.96
N GLY A 113 30.42 -2.18 -11.06
CA GLY A 113 31.01 -1.68 -9.83
C GLY A 113 32.31 -0.95 -10.12
N THR A 114 32.56 0.18 -9.47
CA THR A 114 33.79 0.95 -9.62
C THR A 114 34.28 1.53 -8.30
N THR A 115 35.51 2.01 -8.29
CA THR A 115 36.10 2.67 -7.12
C THR A 115 36.69 4.00 -7.55
N LEU A 116 36.27 5.05 -6.88
CA LEU A 116 36.88 6.38 -7.02
C LEU A 116 38.08 6.48 -6.06
N HIS A 117 39.18 7.04 -6.54
CA HIS A 117 40.33 7.35 -5.74
C HIS A 117 40.40 8.86 -5.49
N VAL A 118 40.17 9.24 -4.22
CA VAL A 118 40.13 10.64 -3.78
C VAL A 118 41.17 10.82 -2.69
N GLY A 119 42.32 11.38 -3.06
CA GLY A 119 43.49 11.44 -2.16
C GLY A 119 43.91 10.03 -1.72
N ARG A 120 43.81 9.74 -0.41
CA ARG A 120 44.14 8.43 0.17
C ARG A 120 42.90 7.54 0.39
N GLN A 121 41.69 8.04 0.13
CA GLN A 121 40.45 7.32 0.34
C GLN A 121 39.99 6.63 -0.94
N ARG A 122 39.31 5.49 -0.75
CA ARG A 122 38.61 4.74 -1.82
C ARG A 122 37.12 4.80 -1.56
N ILE A 123 36.40 5.34 -2.53
CA ILE A 123 34.95 5.46 -2.48
C ILE A 123 34.34 4.46 -3.48
N GLY A 124 33.54 3.51 -2.98
CA GLY A 124 32.83 2.57 -3.82
C GLY A 124 31.63 3.23 -4.48
N ALA A 125 31.49 3.07 -5.79
CA ALA A 125 30.35 3.62 -6.54
C ALA A 125 29.88 2.65 -7.62
N THR A 126 28.69 2.87 -8.14
CA THR A 126 28.21 2.24 -9.35
C THR A 126 28.56 3.10 -10.55
N LEU A 127 29.33 2.55 -11.49
CA LEU A 127 29.58 3.17 -12.79
C LEU A 127 28.33 2.91 -13.66
N ILE A 128 27.78 3.96 -14.21
CA ILE A 128 26.70 3.92 -15.20
C ILE A 128 27.21 4.60 -16.47
N ALA A 129 27.25 3.86 -17.58
CA ALA A 129 27.49 4.46 -18.87
C ALA A 129 26.18 4.51 -19.66
N SER A 130 25.84 5.69 -20.14
CA SER A 130 24.56 5.95 -20.80
C SER A 130 24.65 7.19 -21.71
N ASN A 131 23.52 7.62 -22.25
CA ASN A 131 23.34 8.85 -23.00
C ASN A 131 22.68 9.95 -22.14
N ASP A 132 22.48 11.13 -22.73
CA ASP A 132 21.86 12.30 -22.07
C ASP A 132 20.42 12.06 -21.62
N GLN A 133 19.66 11.20 -22.33
CA GLN A 133 18.27 10.90 -22.05
C GLN A 133 18.06 10.20 -20.69
N LEU A 134 19.12 9.59 -20.13
CA LEU A 134 19.05 8.96 -18.81
C LEU A 134 18.59 9.94 -17.73
N PHE A 135 19.08 11.18 -17.76
CA PHE A 135 18.77 12.17 -16.72
C PHE A 135 17.31 12.61 -16.79
N GLU A 136 16.77 12.82 -18.00
CA GLU A 136 15.35 13.10 -18.21
C GLU A 136 14.48 11.93 -17.75
N LEU A 137 14.84 10.71 -18.16
CA LEU A 137 14.13 9.49 -17.79
C LEU A 137 14.19 9.23 -16.28
N ALA A 138 15.28 9.58 -15.62
CA ALA A 138 15.42 9.44 -14.17
C ALA A 138 14.84 10.63 -13.39
N LYS A 139 14.44 11.72 -14.04
CA LYS A 139 14.10 13.03 -13.42
C LYS A 139 15.22 13.51 -12.49
N ALA A 140 16.44 13.43 -12.96
CA ALA A 140 17.61 13.83 -12.20
C ALA A 140 17.98 15.27 -12.57
N ASP A 141 17.85 16.17 -11.60
CA ASP A 141 18.23 17.57 -11.74
C ASP A 141 19.71 17.76 -11.36
N PHE A 142 20.29 18.84 -11.86
CA PHE A 142 21.71 19.17 -11.64
C PHE A 142 21.84 20.29 -10.62
N ALA A 143 22.58 20.02 -9.54
CA ALA A 143 22.98 21.05 -8.59
C ALA A 143 24.00 21.99 -9.22
N ARG A 144 24.90 21.45 -10.05
CA ARG A 144 25.97 22.21 -10.75
C ARG A 144 26.32 21.53 -12.07
N GLY A 145 26.71 22.33 -13.06
CA GLY A 145 27.23 21.84 -14.32
C GLY A 145 26.14 21.40 -15.30
N ARG A 146 26.42 20.38 -16.09
CA ARG A 146 25.59 19.89 -17.17
C ARG A 146 25.52 18.36 -17.24
N ALA A 147 24.56 17.86 -17.96
CA ALA A 147 24.52 16.47 -18.38
C ALA A 147 25.70 16.10 -19.29
N ILE A 148 26.02 14.80 -19.32
CA ILE A 148 26.78 14.24 -20.45
C ILE A 148 25.93 14.36 -21.71
N SER A 149 26.57 14.46 -22.86
CA SER A 149 25.92 14.53 -24.18
C SER A 149 26.49 13.43 -25.07
N ASP A 150 25.71 13.00 -26.05
CA ASP A 150 26.18 12.09 -27.10
C ASP A 150 27.35 12.69 -27.90
N LEU A 151 27.41 14.03 -27.93
CA LEU A 151 28.53 14.75 -28.54
C LEU A 151 29.84 14.64 -27.76
N ASP A 152 29.79 14.31 -26.45
CA ASP A 152 30.99 14.11 -25.64
C ASP A 152 31.76 12.84 -26.04
N GLY A 153 31.13 11.91 -26.76
CA GLY A 153 31.74 10.73 -27.37
C GLY A 153 32.64 9.94 -26.40
N PHE A 154 33.93 9.87 -26.72
CA PHE A 154 34.94 9.19 -25.88
C PHE A 154 35.62 10.11 -24.84
N ALA A 155 35.15 11.33 -24.66
CA ALA A 155 35.74 12.25 -23.69
C ALA A 155 35.68 11.67 -22.26
N PRO A 156 36.71 11.88 -21.45
CA PRO A 156 36.79 11.40 -20.09
C PRO A 156 35.97 12.29 -19.14
N PHE A 157 34.69 12.41 -19.43
CA PHE A 157 33.75 13.21 -18.65
C PHE A 157 32.93 12.34 -17.71
N VAL A 158 32.62 12.89 -16.52
CA VAL A 158 31.80 12.20 -15.51
C VAL A 158 30.85 13.16 -14.84
N VAL A 159 29.62 12.66 -14.58
CA VAL A 159 28.62 13.28 -13.71
C VAL A 159 28.59 12.51 -12.40
N LEU A 160 28.68 13.24 -11.29
CA LEU A 160 28.65 12.65 -9.95
C LEU A 160 27.25 12.66 -9.36
N GLY A 161 26.84 11.54 -8.79
CA GLY A 161 25.66 11.48 -7.95
C GLY A 161 25.85 12.26 -6.64
N ALA A 162 24.77 12.80 -6.08
CA ALA A 162 24.82 13.63 -4.88
C ALA A 162 25.45 12.93 -3.67
N GLY A 163 25.23 11.62 -3.51
CA GLY A 163 25.85 10.81 -2.45
C GLY A 163 27.38 10.73 -2.62
N ILE A 164 27.82 10.45 -3.85
CA ILE A 164 29.25 10.42 -4.17
C ILE A 164 29.90 11.79 -3.97
N ALA A 165 29.21 12.86 -4.40
CA ALA A 165 29.74 14.23 -4.20
C ALA A 165 29.93 14.58 -2.72
N ARG A 166 28.99 14.13 -1.86
CA ARG A 166 29.15 14.29 -0.39
C ARG A 166 30.31 13.50 0.19
N GLU A 167 30.52 12.26 -0.29
CA GLU A 167 31.65 11.44 0.15
C GLU A 167 33.00 12.06 -0.30
N VAL A 168 33.04 12.58 -1.55
CA VAL A 168 34.24 13.33 -2.06
C VAL A 168 34.49 14.56 -1.20
N ARG A 169 33.47 15.34 -0.89
CA ARG A 169 33.58 16.50 0.00
C ARG A 169 34.11 16.12 1.39
N ALA A 170 33.62 15.03 1.96
CA ALA A 170 34.07 14.55 3.26
C ALA A 170 35.55 14.13 3.24
N ALA A 171 36.02 13.61 2.11
CA ALA A 171 37.42 13.18 1.92
C ALA A 171 38.40 14.32 1.62
N THR A 172 37.97 15.37 0.89
CA THR A 172 38.85 16.46 0.41
C THR A 172 38.65 17.76 1.18
N GLY A 173 37.53 17.92 1.89
CA GLY A 173 37.11 19.20 2.48
C GLY A 173 36.54 20.19 1.46
N GLN A 174 36.54 19.85 0.16
CA GLN A 174 36.04 20.71 -0.92
C GLN A 174 34.88 20.05 -1.63
N GLU A 175 33.91 20.85 -2.04
CA GLU A 175 32.76 20.37 -2.77
C GLU A 175 33.11 20.21 -4.26
N PRO A 176 32.99 18.98 -4.82
CA PRO A 176 33.35 18.74 -6.21
C PRO A 176 32.45 19.56 -7.15
N GLY A 177 33.05 20.09 -8.21
CA GLY A 177 32.38 20.91 -9.21
C GLY A 177 32.85 20.64 -10.64
N PRO A 178 32.19 21.27 -11.63
CA PRO A 178 32.59 21.16 -13.02
C PRO A 178 34.04 21.65 -13.22
N GLY A 179 34.85 20.84 -13.94
CA GLY A 179 36.27 21.08 -14.18
C GLY A 179 37.21 20.32 -13.25
N ASP A 180 36.73 19.82 -12.12
CA ASP A 180 37.53 19.01 -11.20
C ASP A 180 37.90 17.67 -11.81
N GLN A 181 39.05 17.16 -11.45
CA GLN A 181 39.56 15.88 -11.90
C GLN A 181 39.41 14.82 -10.79
N ILE A 182 38.79 13.71 -11.12
CA ILE A 182 38.61 12.56 -10.22
C ILE A 182 39.18 11.31 -10.89
N ARG A 183 39.97 10.54 -10.13
CA ARG A 183 40.47 9.26 -10.62
C ARG A 183 39.46 8.15 -10.34
N ILE A 184 38.96 7.54 -11.42
CA ILE A 184 38.09 6.38 -11.39
C ILE A 184 38.89 5.18 -11.90
N GLN A 185 39.11 4.20 -11.00
CA GLN A 185 40.10 3.12 -11.27
C GLN A 185 41.46 3.73 -11.69
N ASP A 186 41.89 3.44 -12.91
CA ASP A 186 43.19 3.95 -13.46
C ASP A 186 43.02 5.12 -14.42
N GLN A 187 41.84 5.67 -14.59
CA GLN A 187 41.56 6.78 -15.52
C GLN A 187 41.23 8.07 -14.76
N ILE A 188 41.79 9.18 -15.26
CA ILE A 188 41.40 10.51 -14.77
C ILE A 188 40.21 11.00 -15.59
N MET A 189 39.15 11.34 -14.88
CA MET A 189 37.89 11.83 -15.47
C MET A 189 37.66 13.27 -15.00
N THR A 190 37.13 14.10 -15.90
CA THR A 190 36.74 15.47 -15.58
C THR A 190 35.28 15.55 -15.20
N VAL A 191 34.97 16.09 -14.05
CA VAL A 191 33.59 16.31 -13.61
C VAL A 191 32.96 17.39 -14.49
N VAL A 192 31.83 17.08 -15.11
CA VAL A 192 31.03 18.02 -15.91
C VAL A 192 29.73 18.42 -15.23
N GLY A 193 29.29 17.62 -14.28
CA GLY A 193 28.07 17.90 -13.52
C GLY A 193 28.02 17.15 -12.20
N VAL A 194 27.23 17.70 -11.28
CA VAL A 194 26.89 17.08 -9.99
C VAL A 194 25.38 17.09 -9.87
N LEU A 195 24.78 15.93 -9.60
CA LEU A 195 23.34 15.79 -9.46
C LEU A 195 22.85 16.32 -8.11
N GLU A 196 21.62 16.80 -8.10
CA GLU A 196 20.88 17.02 -6.85
C GLU A 196 20.58 15.69 -6.15
N PRO A 197 20.29 15.72 -4.83
CA PRO A 197 19.83 14.54 -4.11
C PRO A 197 18.56 13.97 -4.77
N THR A 198 18.69 12.82 -5.41
CA THR A 198 17.60 12.17 -6.14
C THR A 198 17.17 10.92 -5.38
N GLU A 199 15.87 10.73 -5.22
CA GLU A 199 15.33 9.48 -4.68
C GLU A 199 15.61 8.31 -5.62
N GLN A 200 15.72 7.12 -5.05
CA GLN A 200 15.92 5.90 -5.84
C GLN A 200 14.75 5.71 -6.80
N ASN A 201 15.04 5.60 -8.09
CA ASN A 201 14.03 5.35 -9.11
C ASN A 201 13.70 3.85 -9.17
N PHE A 202 12.63 3.45 -8.51
CA PHE A 202 12.20 2.04 -8.44
C PHE A 202 11.80 1.46 -9.79
N VAL A 203 11.25 2.26 -10.72
CA VAL A 203 10.85 1.79 -12.05
C VAL A 203 12.08 1.44 -12.88
N LEU A 204 13.08 2.32 -12.85
CA LEU A 204 14.34 2.10 -13.57
C LEU A 204 15.31 1.24 -12.76
N ASN A 205 15.04 1.02 -11.49
CA ASN A 205 15.90 0.32 -10.52
C ASN A 205 17.34 0.86 -10.54
N LEU A 206 17.46 2.20 -10.47
CA LEU A 206 18.70 2.94 -10.50
C LEU A 206 18.82 3.83 -9.26
N ASP A 207 20.00 3.77 -8.63
CA ASP A 207 20.40 4.70 -7.58
C ASP A 207 21.46 5.66 -8.14
N LEU A 208 21.01 6.76 -8.72
CA LEU A 208 21.91 7.78 -9.26
C LEU A 208 22.67 8.51 -8.17
N SER A 209 22.16 8.54 -6.95
CA SER A 209 22.83 9.22 -5.83
C SER A 209 24.18 8.58 -5.49
N ARG A 210 24.29 7.25 -5.59
CA ARG A 210 25.51 6.48 -5.34
C ARG A 210 26.24 6.06 -6.62
N SER A 211 25.97 6.76 -7.73
CA SER A 211 26.52 6.41 -9.04
C SER A 211 27.40 7.53 -9.59
N VAL A 212 28.28 7.14 -10.50
CA VAL A 212 28.99 8.02 -11.40
C VAL A 212 28.53 7.71 -12.83
N VAL A 213 28.14 8.74 -13.56
CA VAL A 213 27.60 8.57 -14.92
C VAL A 213 28.59 9.09 -15.94
N ILE A 214 28.89 8.28 -16.95
CA ILE A 214 29.85 8.59 -18.03
C ILE A 214 29.18 8.42 -19.39
N PRO A 215 29.70 9.02 -20.47
CA PRO A 215 29.22 8.76 -21.82
C PRO A 215 29.32 7.27 -22.16
N LEU A 216 28.33 6.74 -22.89
CA LEU A 216 28.25 5.31 -23.25
C LEU A 216 29.52 4.83 -23.95
N MET A 217 30.05 5.62 -24.88
CA MET A 217 31.27 5.30 -25.63
C MET A 217 32.51 5.26 -24.75
N ALA A 218 32.56 6.08 -23.68
CA ALA A 218 33.68 6.10 -22.75
C ALA A 218 33.74 4.84 -21.86
N ALA A 219 32.65 4.06 -21.77
CA ALA A 219 32.63 2.83 -20.99
C ALA A 219 33.72 1.84 -21.36
N ARG A 220 34.09 1.76 -22.66
CA ARG A 220 35.11 0.85 -23.16
C ARG A 220 36.51 1.10 -22.55
N ARG A 221 36.73 2.26 -21.94
CA ARG A 221 37.99 2.60 -21.27
C ARG A 221 38.07 2.17 -19.82
N LEU A 222 36.91 2.10 -19.16
CA LEU A 222 36.81 1.84 -17.71
C LEU A 222 36.28 0.46 -17.39
N VAL A 223 35.57 -0.16 -18.33
CA VAL A 223 34.93 -1.45 -18.12
C VAL A 223 35.62 -2.49 -19.02
N PRO A 224 35.98 -3.68 -18.51
CA PRO A 224 36.52 -4.75 -19.33
C PRO A 224 35.61 -5.08 -20.52
N ALA A 225 36.17 -5.34 -21.67
CA ALA A 225 35.39 -5.59 -22.90
C ALA A 225 34.31 -6.65 -22.76
N SER A 226 34.53 -7.64 -21.87
CA SER A 226 33.53 -8.68 -21.53
C SER A 226 32.35 -8.20 -20.72
N ALA A 227 32.46 -7.02 -20.08
CA ALA A 227 31.44 -6.42 -19.23
C ALA A 227 30.79 -5.17 -19.88
N VAL A 228 31.33 -4.71 -21.02
CA VAL A 228 30.71 -3.63 -21.82
C VAL A 228 29.54 -4.23 -22.60
N SER A 229 28.47 -4.49 -21.92
CA SER A 229 27.20 -4.93 -22.55
C SER A 229 26.06 -4.11 -21.98
N ILE A 230 25.15 -3.70 -22.84
CA ILE A 230 23.93 -3.04 -22.39
C ILE A 230 23.14 -4.08 -21.61
N SER A 231 23.07 -3.88 -20.29
CA SER A 231 22.36 -4.78 -19.38
C SER A 231 20.89 -4.37 -19.23
N ARG A 232 20.60 -3.10 -19.50
CA ARG A 232 19.29 -2.51 -19.28
C ARG A 232 19.07 -1.34 -20.25
N ILE A 233 17.80 -1.10 -20.60
CA ILE A 233 17.37 0.11 -21.29
C ILE A 233 16.32 0.78 -20.43
N ALA A 234 16.54 2.04 -20.03
CA ALA A 234 15.49 2.91 -19.52
C ALA A 234 14.75 3.52 -20.71
N ALA A 235 13.43 3.52 -20.69
CA ALA A 235 12.66 4.06 -21.79
C ALA A 235 11.35 4.73 -21.31
N LYS A 236 10.74 5.50 -22.22
CA LYS A 236 9.48 6.18 -21.98
C LYS A 236 8.55 5.89 -23.16
N PHE A 237 7.31 5.54 -22.86
CA PHE A 237 6.29 5.38 -23.89
C PHE A 237 5.88 6.75 -24.47
N SER A 238 5.54 6.76 -25.74
CA SER A 238 4.88 7.89 -26.38
C SER A 238 3.47 8.08 -25.81
N ALA A 239 2.96 9.31 -25.86
CA ALA A 239 1.63 9.60 -25.37
C ALA A 239 0.56 8.77 -26.11
N GLY A 240 -0.39 8.20 -25.37
CA GLY A 240 -1.51 7.43 -25.93
C GLY A 240 -1.19 5.98 -26.30
N VAL A 241 0.03 5.49 -26.07
CA VAL A 241 0.41 4.10 -26.36
C VAL A 241 -0.07 3.16 -25.26
N ASP A 242 -0.65 2.03 -25.63
CA ASP A 242 -0.92 0.94 -24.69
C ASP A 242 0.39 0.20 -24.38
N GLY A 243 0.88 0.41 -23.16
CA GLY A 243 2.13 -0.18 -22.68
C GLY A 243 2.16 -1.71 -22.68
N ALA A 244 1.01 -2.39 -22.57
CA ALA A 244 0.95 -3.85 -22.62
C ALA A 244 1.19 -4.36 -24.05
N VAL A 245 0.52 -3.74 -25.03
CA VAL A 245 0.69 -4.07 -26.46
C VAL A 245 2.12 -3.75 -26.90
N ALA A 246 2.63 -2.56 -26.57
CA ALA A 246 4.00 -2.17 -26.90
C ALA A 246 5.04 -3.10 -26.26
N SER A 247 4.87 -3.47 -25.00
CA SER A 247 5.79 -4.39 -24.32
C SER A 247 5.82 -5.78 -24.98
N SER A 248 4.67 -6.30 -25.40
CA SER A 248 4.61 -7.57 -26.11
C SER A 248 5.30 -7.54 -27.47
N ALA A 249 5.14 -6.44 -28.23
CA ALA A 249 5.80 -6.20 -29.50
C ALA A 249 7.32 -6.11 -29.34
N ILE A 250 7.79 -5.36 -28.34
CA ILE A 250 9.21 -5.23 -28.01
C ILE A 250 9.82 -6.59 -27.65
N ALA A 251 9.15 -7.38 -26.82
CA ALA A 251 9.62 -8.72 -26.43
C ALA A 251 9.65 -9.68 -27.64
N ALA A 252 8.70 -9.58 -28.56
CA ALA A 252 8.68 -10.38 -29.78
C ALA A 252 9.85 -10.03 -30.70
N ALA A 253 10.09 -8.73 -30.93
CA ALA A 253 11.18 -8.23 -31.76
C ALA A 253 12.56 -8.65 -31.22
N PHE A 254 12.75 -8.60 -29.88
CA PHE A 254 14.00 -9.04 -29.25
C PHE A 254 14.27 -10.53 -29.49
N ARG A 255 13.25 -11.38 -29.35
CA ARG A 255 13.39 -12.83 -29.61
C ARG A 255 13.82 -13.15 -31.04
N GLN A 256 13.49 -12.31 -32.00
CA GLN A 256 13.94 -12.48 -33.38
C GLN A 256 15.42 -12.14 -33.55
N GLN A 257 15.94 -11.18 -32.78
CA GLN A 257 17.35 -10.77 -32.86
C GLN A 257 18.32 -11.59 -32.01
N VAL A 258 17.82 -12.19 -30.92
CA VAL A 258 18.63 -12.98 -29.96
C VAL A 258 17.99 -14.38 -29.77
N PRO A 259 18.16 -15.29 -30.78
CA PRO A 259 17.47 -16.59 -30.78
C PRO A 259 17.93 -17.56 -29.68
N GLN A 260 19.11 -17.38 -29.07
CA GLN A 260 19.71 -18.34 -28.15
C GLN A 260 19.33 -18.06 -26.70
N GLY A 261 18.04 -18.27 -26.33
CA GLY A 261 17.62 -18.37 -24.93
C GLY A 261 17.59 -17.04 -24.14
N GLY A 262 17.74 -15.90 -24.80
CA GLY A 262 17.56 -14.58 -24.20
C GLY A 262 16.09 -14.17 -24.17
N ALA A 263 15.64 -13.65 -23.03
CA ALA A 263 14.33 -13.02 -22.89
C ALA A 263 14.49 -11.60 -22.37
N LEU A 264 13.51 -10.75 -22.68
CA LEU A 264 13.40 -9.43 -22.04
C LEU A 264 12.40 -9.50 -20.92
N GLN A 265 12.78 -8.98 -19.78
CA GLN A 265 11.87 -8.62 -18.73
C GLN A 265 11.60 -7.12 -18.83
N ILE A 266 10.38 -6.78 -19.18
CA ILE A 266 9.93 -5.38 -19.28
C ILE A 266 9.16 -5.05 -18.03
N GLN A 267 9.68 -4.12 -17.24
CA GLN A 267 9.06 -3.65 -16.00
C GLN A 267 8.48 -2.26 -16.27
N THR A 268 7.18 -2.15 -16.18
CA THR A 268 6.47 -0.87 -16.28
C THR A 268 6.02 -0.38 -14.92
N ALA A 269 5.87 0.94 -14.74
CA ALA A 269 5.31 1.50 -13.51
C ALA A 269 3.92 0.90 -13.20
N ARG A 270 3.09 0.65 -14.22
CA ARG A 270 1.76 0.02 -14.04
C ARG A 270 1.85 -1.40 -13.48
N GLN A 271 2.82 -2.21 -13.93
CA GLN A 271 3.01 -3.56 -13.40
C GLN A 271 3.47 -3.54 -11.94
N LEU A 272 4.37 -2.61 -11.59
CA LEU A 272 4.80 -2.44 -10.20
C LEU A 272 3.64 -2.03 -9.30
N ILE A 273 2.80 -1.09 -9.74
CA ILE A 273 1.58 -0.69 -9.03
C ILE A 273 0.65 -1.90 -8.84
N ALA A 274 0.41 -2.68 -9.91
CA ALA A 274 -0.44 -3.87 -9.85
C ALA A 274 0.11 -4.91 -8.87
N SER A 275 1.43 -5.11 -8.82
CA SER A 275 2.07 -6.04 -7.87
C SER A 275 1.92 -5.57 -6.42
N VAL A 276 2.06 -4.25 -6.17
CA VAL A 276 1.84 -3.67 -4.84
C VAL A 276 0.36 -3.79 -4.44
N ASP A 277 -0.58 -3.49 -5.36
CA ASP A 277 -2.02 -3.64 -5.12
C ASP A 277 -2.38 -5.08 -4.76
N GLU A 278 -1.84 -6.06 -5.47
CA GLU A 278 -2.09 -7.48 -5.19
C GLU A 278 -1.50 -7.90 -3.83
N GLN A 279 -0.30 -7.44 -3.49
CA GLN A 279 0.31 -7.71 -2.19
C GLN A 279 -0.49 -7.08 -1.04
N VAL A 280 -0.93 -5.82 -1.19
CA VAL A 280 -1.80 -5.15 -0.23
C VAL A 280 -3.12 -5.91 -0.08
N ARG A 281 -3.70 -6.41 -1.18
CA ARG A 281 -4.92 -7.20 -1.16
C ARG A 281 -4.76 -8.51 -0.37
N ILE A 282 -3.66 -9.23 -0.57
CA ILE A 282 -3.38 -10.47 0.17
C ILE A 282 -3.28 -10.19 1.67
N TYR A 283 -2.50 -9.18 2.07
CA TYR A 283 -2.40 -8.80 3.49
C TYR A 283 -3.74 -8.32 4.05
N SER A 284 -4.52 -7.59 3.26
CA SER A 284 -5.86 -7.14 3.65
C SER A 284 -6.79 -8.33 3.93
N LEU A 285 -6.77 -9.36 3.09
CA LEU A 285 -7.56 -10.57 3.29
C LEU A 285 -7.14 -11.35 4.54
N LEU A 286 -5.83 -11.49 4.79
CA LEU A 286 -5.32 -12.15 5.98
C LEU A 286 -5.75 -11.44 7.27
N LEU A 287 -5.61 -10.13 7.32
CA LEU A 287 -5.98 -9.35 8.49
C LEU A 287 -7.51 -9.23 8.65
N LEU A 288 -8.26 -9.21 7.54
CA LEU A 288 -9.71 -9.31 7.58
C LEU A 288 -10.16 -10.65 8.19
N ALA A 289 -9.48 -11.74 7.84
CA ALA A 289 -9.77 -13.06 8.44
C ALA A 289 -9.49 -13.06 9.95
N ILE A 290 -8.39 -12.47 10.40
CA ILE A 290 -8.08 -12.31 11.83
C ILE A 290 -9.13 -11.44 12.53
N GLY A 291 -9.52 -10.32 11.92
CA GLY A 291 -10.60 -9.45 12.41
C GLY A 291 -11.94 -10.18 12.51
N ALA A 292 -12.28 -11.00 11.49
CA ALA A 292 -13.50 -11.82 11.49
C ALA A 292 -13.51 -12.86 12.63
N VAL A 293 -12.38 -13.54 12.85
CA VAL A 293 -12.24 -14.47 14.01
C VAL A 293 -12.42 -13.71 15.32
N SER A 294 -11.81 -12.54 15.47
CA SER A 294 -11.95 -11.70 16.67
C SER A 294 -13.40 -11.26 16.88
N LEU A 295 -14.12 -10.90 15.80
CA LEU A 295 -15.53 -10.56 15.85
C LEU A 295 -16.41 -11.76 16.25
N VAL A 296 -16.10 -12.96 15.77
CA VAL A 296 -16.80 -14.20 16.16
C VAL A 296 -16.59 -14.46 17.65
N VAL A 297 -15.37 -14.34 18.17
CA VAL A 297 -15.06 -14.49 19.61
C VAL A 297 -15.82 -13.44 20.43
N GLY A 298 -15.84 -12.18 19.98
CA GLY A 298 -16.64 -11.12 20.59
C GLY A 298 -18.14 -11.42 20.56
N GLY A 299 -18.64 -11.95 19.43
CA GLY A 299 -20.05 -12.37 19.26
C GLY A 299 -20.44 -13.51 20.22
N VAL A 300 -19.58 -14.51 20.39
CA VAL A 300 -19.79 -15.56 21.42
C VAL A 300 -19.83 -14.94 22.82
N GLY A 301 -18.99 -13.92 23.07
CA GLY A 301 -19.06 -13.14 24.31
C GLY A 301 -20.43 -12.47 24.51
N VAL A 302 -20.97 -11.83 23.45
CA VAL A 302 -22.33 -11.23 23.49
C VAL A 302 -23.38 -12.30 23.76
N MET A 303 -23.33 -13.44 23.06
CA MET A 303 -24.26 -14.55 23.28
C MET A 303 -24.24 -15.00 24.75
N ASN A 304 -23.07 -15.18 25.36
CA ASN A 304 -22.93 -15.60 26.73
C ASN A 304 -23.51 -14.57 27.72
N VAL A 305 -23.26 -13.27 27.48
CA VAL A 305 -23.81 -12.18 28.29
C VAL A 305 -25.32 -12.15 28.20
N MET A 306 -25.87 -12.27 26.98
CA MET A 306 -27.32 -12.27 26.76
C MET A 306 -27.99 -13.49 27.36
N LEU A 307 -27.40 -14.70 27.30
CA LEU A 307 -27.91 -15.87 27.95
C LEU A 307 -28.02 -15.70 29.48
N MET A 308 -27.01 -15.05 30.06
CA MET A 308 -27.01 -14.76 31.50
C MET A 308 -28.06 -13.72 31.85
N SER A 309 -28.17 -12.63 31.05
CA SER A 309 -29.25 -11.63 31.21
C SER A 309 -30.65 -12.26 31.16
N VAL A 310 -30.87 -13.19 30.23
CA VAL A 310 -32.15 -13.97 30.17
C VAL A 310 -32.37 -14.78 31.46
N MET A 311 -31.32 -15.40 32.02
CA MET A 311 -31.46 -16.19 33.26
C MET A 311 -31.73 -15.31 34.49
N GLU A 312 -31.04 -14.19 34.62
CA GLU A 312 -31.22 -13.23 35.73
C GLU A 312 -32.60 -12.57 35.69
N ARG A 313 -33.14 -12.29 34.47
CA ARG A 313 -34.44 -11.64 34.27
C ARG A 313 -35.58 -12.64 33.97
N ARG A 314 -35.36 -13.93 34.25
CA ARG A 314 -36.31 -15.01 33.90
C ARG A 314 -37.72 -14.76 34.49
N ARG A 315 -37.81 -14.29 35.72
CA ARG A 315 -39.10 -13.99 36.42
C ARG A 315 -39.79 -12.79 35.75
N GLU A 316 -39.09 -11.75 35.40
CA GLU A 316 -39.60 -10.57 34.71
C GLU A 316 -40.19 -10.94 33.33
N ILE A 317 -39.42 -11.74 32.54
CA ILE A 317 -39.88 -12.27 31.25
C ILE A 317 -41.14 -13.11 31.42
N GLY A 318 -41.17 -13.97 32.44
CA GLY A 318 -42.31 -14.80 32.76
C GLY A 318 -43.59 -13.99 33.07
N VAL A 319 -43.45 -12.90 33.84
CA VAL A 319 -44.55 -11.95 34.13
C VAL A 319 -45.02 -11.28 32.83
N ARG A 320 -44.10 -10.78 31.98
CA ARG A 320 -44.48 -10.15 30.71
C ARG A 320 -45.27 -11.10 29.81
N ILE A 321 -44.83 -12.37 29.70
CA ILE A 321 -45.55 -13.38 28.90
C ILE A 321 -46.92 -13.69 29.52
N ALA A 322 -47.00 -13.78 30.87
CA ALA A 322 -48.26 -14.07 31.57
C ALA A 322 -49.31 -12.96 31.39
N ILE A 323 -48.91 -11.71 31.28
CA ILE A 323 -49.81 -10.56 31.00
C ILE A 323 -50.10 -10.35 29.52
N GLY A 324 -49.59 -11.24 28.61
CA GLY A 324 -49.97 -11.28 27.20
C GLY A 324 -48.95 -10.71 26.21
N ALA A 325 -47.70 -10.51 26.60
CA ALA A 325 -46.64 -10.12 25.66
C ALA A 325 -46.43 -11.20 24.61
N ARG A 326 -46.34 -10.80 23.35
CA ARG A 326 -46.09 -11.74 22.23
C ARG A 326 -44.62 -12.20 22.26
N GLN A 327 -44.36 -13.41 21.77
CA GLN A 327 -42.99 -13.93 21.62
C GLN A 327 -42.12 -13.00 20.82
N GLN A 328 -42.64 -12.35 19.77
CA GLN A 328 -41.93 -11.38 18.94
C GLN A 328 -41.47 -10.16 19.73
N ASP A 329 -42.26 -9.68 20.69
CA ASP A 329 -41.91 -8.51 21.51
C ASP A 329 -40.69 -8.83 22.39
N ILE A 330 -40.65 -10.05 22.97
CA ILE A 330 -39.47 -10.50 23.74
C ILE A 330 -38.24 -10.67 22.84
N VAL A 331 -38.40 -11.25 21.64
CA VAL A 331 -37.29 -11.38 20.70
C VAL A 331 -36.72 -10.00 20.29
N VAL A 332 -37.58 -9.06 19.95
CA VAL A 332 -37.19 -7.70 19.57
C VAL A 332 -36.47 -7.00 20.73
N MET A 333 -36.96 -7.12 21.94
CA MET A 333 -36.36 -6.55 23.13
C MET A 333 -34.90 -7.01 23.30
N PHE A 334 -34.62 -8.32 23.26
CA PHE A 334 -33.27 -8.86 23.41
C PHE A 334 -32.39 -8.61 22.19
N LEU A 335 -32.95 -8.57 20.97
CA LEU A 335 -32.20 -8.19 19.77
C LEU A 335 -31.76 -6.73 19.81
N THR A 336 -32.62 -5.82 20.26
CA THR A 336 -32.25 -4.40 20.41
C THR A 336 -31.15 -4.22 21.44
N GLU A 337 -31.18 -4.97 22.56
CA GLU A 337 -30.11 -4.95 23.56
C GLU A 337 -28.77 -5.45 22.99
N SER A 338 -28.76 -6.57 22.26
CA SER A 338 -27.56 -7.11 21.61
C SER A 338 -27.02 -6.19 20.50
N MET A 339 -27.91 -5.55 19.72
CA MET A 339 -27.52 -4.54 18.74
C MET A 339 -26.88 -3.32 19.37
N LEU A 340 -27.42 -2.83 20.49
CA LEU A 340 -26.89 -1.67 21.19
C LEU A 340 -25.50 -1.98 21.77
N LEU A 341 -25.32 -3.15 22.39
CA LEU A 341 -24.01 -3.58 22.89
C LEU A 341 -22.99 -3.67 21.77
N SER A 342 -23.36 -4.23 20.61
CA SER A 342 -22.50 -4.35 19.45
C SER A 342 -22.22 -3.00 18.80
N ALA A 343 -23.19 -2.08 18.77
CA ALA A 343 -23.00 -0.73 18.27
C ALA A 343 -22.01 0.08 19.14
N ILE A 344 -22.08 -0.05 20.46
CA ILE A 344 -21.11 0.57 21.38
C ILE A 344 -19.71 0.00 21.10
N GLY A 345 -19.57 -1.33 21.01
CA GLY A 345 -18.31 -1.98 20.64
C GLY A 345 -17.77 -1.51 19.29
N ALA A 346 -18.66 -1.36 18.31
CA ALA A 346 -18.32 -0.85 16.97
C ALA A 346 -17.80 0.59 17.01
N VAL A 347 -18.44 1.47 17.78
CA VAL A 347 -18.00 2.88 17.93
C VAL A 347 -16.62 2.95 18.58
N VAL A 348 -16.43 2.23 19.69
CA VAL A 348 -15.11 2.16 20.36
C VAL A 348 -14.05 1.58 19.42
N GLY A 349 -14.36 0.48 18.75
CA GLY A 349 -13.48 -0.15 17.77
C GLY A 349 -13.14 0.78 16.60
N THR A 350 -14.11 1.56 16.12
CA THR A 350 -13.90 2.55 15.05
C THR A 350 -12.91 3.63 15.47
N ILE A 351 -13.05 4.16 16.68
CA ILE A 351 -12.14 5.18 17.21
C ILE A 351 -10.72 4.61 17.33
N ILE A 352 -10.59 3.43 17.95
CA ILE A 352 -9.30 2.76 18.12
C ILE A 352 -8.68 2.42 16.76
N GLY A 353 -9.43 1.81 15.84
CA GLY A 353 -8.96 1.41 14.53
C GLY A 353 -8.50 2.61 13.69
N SER A 354 -9.24 3.71 13.72
CA SER A 354 -8.87 4.95 13.04
C SER A 354 -7.60 5.58 13.65
N ALA A 355 -7.49 5.57 14.99
CA ALA A 355 -6.31 6.05 15.69
C ALA A 355 -5.06 5.23 15.35
N VAL A 356 -5.18 3.90 15.29
CA VAL A 356 -4.10 2.99 14.87
C VAL A 356 -3.70 3.25 13.42
N GLY A 357 -4.66 3.39 12.50
CA GLY A 357 -4.39 3.72 11.09
C GLY A 357 -3.65 5.05 10.93
N PHE A 358 -4.08 6.07 11.67
CA PHE A 358 -3.43 7.39 11.69
C PHE A 358 -2.01 7.33 12.27
N ALA A 359 -1.82 6.65 13.40
CA ALA A 359 -0.52 6.48 14.05
C ALA A 359 0.46 5.73 13.12
N PHE A 360 0.00 4.67 12.46
CA PHE A 360 0.80 3.93 11.49
C PHE A 360 1.27 4.83 10.34
N ALA A 361 0.36 5.60 9.74
CA ALA A 361 0.71 6.53 8.66
C ALA A 361 1.78 7.53 9.11
N LYS A 362 1.64 8.09 10.31
CA LYS A 362 2.61 9.05 10.88
C LYS A 362 3.99 8.43 11.14
N ILE A 363 4.03 7.23 11.70
CA ILE A 363 5.30 6.50 11.95
C ILE A 363 5.99 6.14 10.63
N SER A 364 5.21 5.77 9.60
CA SER A 364 5.73 5.44 8.27
C SER A 364 6.13 6.67 7.44
N GLY A 365 5.91 7.89 7.94
CA GLY A 365 6.15 9.14 7.18
C GLY A 365 5.17 9.35 6.02
N TRP A 366 4.00 8.69 6.04
CA TRP A 366 2.99 8.77 4.98
C TRP A 366 1.92 9.81 5.30
N THR A 367 1.30 10.36 4.25
CA THR A 367 0.11 11.21 4.42
C THR A 367 -1.11 10.32 4.65
N PHE A 368 -1.73 10.45 5.84
CA PHE A 368 -2.92 9.66 6.15
C PHE A 368 -4.06 9.96 5.17
N SER A 369 -4.56 8.92 4.51
CA SER A 369 -5.70 8.97 3.61
C SER A 369 -6.80 8.05 4.13
N PRO A 370 -7.91 8.61 4.67
CA PRO A 370 -8.97 7.81 5.25
C PRO A 370 -9.72 7.00 4.18
N ALA A 371 -9.96 5.73 4.44
CA ALA A 371 -10.84 4.88 3.63
C ALA A 371 -12.29 5.09 4.08
N TRP A 372 -13.07 5.83 3.32
CA TRP A 372 -14.47 6.14 3.67
C TRP A 372 -15.35 4.90 3.79
N ALA A 373 -15.03 3.84 3.04
CA ALA A 373 -15.72 2.55 3.13
C ALA A 373 -15.45 1.80 4.45
N ALA A 374 -14.41 2.16 5.20
CA ALA A 374 -14.05 1.47 6.43
C ALA A 374 -15.12 1.61 7.52
N LEU A 375 -15.70 2.80 7.64
CA LEU A 375 -16.74 3.11 8.65
C LEU A 375 -17.99 2.25 8.46
N PRO A 376 -18.69 2.30 7.32
CA PRO A 376 -19.91 1.51 7.13
C PRO A 376 -19.65 0.00 7.15
N LEU A 377 -18.49 -0.45 6.66
CA LEU A 377 -18.14 -1.87 6.68
C LEU A 377 -17.86 -2.36 8.10
N GLY A 378 -17.04 -1.64 8.88
CA GLY A 378 -16.69 -2.04 10.24
C GLY A 378 -17.92 -2.04 11.17
N VAL A 379 -18.72 -0.98 11.13
CA VAL A 379 -19.97 -0.88 11.93
C VAL A 379 -20.98 -1.92 11.47
N GLY A 380 -21.19 -2.07 10.16
CA GLY A 380 -22.14 -3.04 9.61
C GLY A 380 -21.81 -4.47 9.99
N MET A 381 -20.53 -4.87 9.88
CA MET A 381 -20.08 -6.21 10.30
C MET A 381 -20.32 -6.44 11.79
N SER A 382 -20.02 -5.46 12.64
CA SER A 382 -20.22 -5.60 14.10
C SER A 382 -21.70 -5.73 14.49
N VAL A 383 -22.57 -4.95 13.85
CA VAL A 383 -24.02 -5.05 14.06
C VAL A 383 -24.55 -6.40 13.56
N CYS A 384 -24.10 -6.87 12.40
CA CYS A 384 -24.48 -8.21 11.89
C CYS A 384 -24.05 -9.32 12.85
N VAL A 385 -22.86 -9.24 13.44
CA VAL A 385 -22.39 -10.20 14.45
C VAL A 385 -23.25 -10.13 15.70
N GLY A 386 -23.56 -8.92 16.19
CA GLY A 386 -24.46 -8.75 17.33
C GLY A 386 -25.84 -9.34 17.11
N LEU A 387 -26.45 -9.10 15.94
CA LEU A 387 -27.72 -9.70 15.56
C LEU A 387 -27.65 -11.24 15.50
N PHE A 388 -26.62 -11.77 14.85
CA PHE A 388 -26.48 -13.22 14.68
C PHE A 388 -26.32 -13.94 16.03
N PHE A 389 -25.42 -13.46 16.88
CA PHE A 389 -25.16 -14.08 18.17
C PHE A 389 -26.21 -13.71 19.23
N GLY A 390 -26.93 -12.59 19.08
CA GLY A 390 -28.05 -12.20 19.93
C GLY A 390 -29.37 -12.96 19.64
N LEU A 391 -29.51 -13.51 18.43
CA LEU A 391 -30.73 -14.19 18.00
C LEU A 391 -31.02 -15.44 18.84
N TYR A 392 -30.01 -16.27 19.09
CA TYR A 392 -30.21 -17.52 19.87
C TYR A 392 -30.71 -17.26 21.30
N PRO A 393 -30.10 -16.39 22.12
CA PRO A 393 -30.61 -16.06 23.45
C PRO A 393 -32.00 -15.39 23.40
N ALA A 394 -32.24 -14.52 22.42
CA ALA A 394 -33.54 -13.85 22.27
C ALA A 394 -34.68 -14.85 22.01
N VAL A 395 -34.47 -15.79 21.10
CA VAL A 395 -35.48 -16.88 20.84
C VAL A 395 -35.64 -17.77 22.06
N ARG A 396 -34.57 -18.07 22.79
CA ARG A 396 -34.63 -18.87 24.02
C ARG A 396 -35.43 -18.15 25.11
N ALA A 397 -35.30 -16.85 25.26
CA ALA A 397 -36.09 -16.03 26.18
C ALA A 397 -37.57 -16.02 25.81
N ALA A 398 -37.91 -15.89 24.53
CA ALA A 398 -39.30 -15.88 24.05
C ALA A 398 -40.04 -17.21 24.22
N ASN A 399 -39.31 -18.33 24.30
CA ASN A 399 -39.86 -19.67 24.47
C ASN A 399 -39.89 -20.14 25.94
N LEU A 400 -39.65 -19.24 26.91
CA LEU A 400 -39.79 -19.59 28.33
C LEU A 400 -41.26 -19.90 28.70
N ASN A 401 -41.41 -20.99 29.45
CA ASN A 401 -42.72 -21.30 30.02
C ASN A 401 -43.00 -20.35 31.21
N PRO A 402 -44.10 -19.56 31.18
CA PRO A 402 -44.36 -18.60 32.24
C PRO A 402 -44.54 -19.24 33.62
N ILE A 403 -45.10 -20.47 33.69
CA ILE A 403 -45.29 -21.20 34.93
C ILE A 403 -43.93 -21.56 35.59
N ASP A 404 -42.99 -22.06 34.77
CA ASP A 404 -41.67 -22.45 35.25
C ASP A 404 -40.79 -21.23 35.57
N ALA A 405 -41.05 -20.11 34.86
CA ALA A 405 -40.33 -18.85 35.10
C ALA A 405 -40.75 -18.17 36.42
N LEU A 406 -42.01 -18.31 36.82
CA LEU A 406 -42.55 -17.77 38.08
C LEU A 406 -42.27 -18.66 39.29
N ARG A 407 -41.97 -19.96 39.08
CA ARG A 407 -41.61 -20.91 40.14
C ARG A 407 -40.14 -20.99 40.46
N ALA A 408 -39.26 -20.39 39.61
CA ALA A 408 -37.84 -20.36 39.85
C ALA A 408 -37.53 -19.36 40.97
N GLU A 409 -37.04 -19.89 42.12
CA GLU A 409 -36.42 -19.12 43.20
C GLU A 409 -35.05 -18.59 42.83
#